data_1ecca7ef35672f1bd2ab8492b759fe02
#
_entry.id   1ecca7ef35672f1bd2ab8492b759fe02
#
_cell.length_a   1.000
_cell.length_b   1.000
_cell.length_c   1.000
_cell.angle_alpha   90.00
_cell.angle_beta   90.00
_cell.angle_gamma   90.00
#
_symmetry.space_group_name_H-M   'P 1'
#
loop_
_entity.id
_entity.type
_entity.pdbx_description
1 polymer ?
#
loop_
_entity_poly.entity_id
_entity_poly.type
_entity_poly.pdbx_seq_one_letter_code
_entity_poly.pdbx_strand_id
1 'polypeptide(L)'
;MSGPTVISVAITGSLPQKANNPAVPITPEEQIESTHEAFEAGAALVHIHVRDDEGRPSSDPGRFARVQEGIRKHCPGMIVQFSTGGRGRGLSERGSMLYLRPDMASLATGSVNFPTSIYENPPDFVEDLARDMIGRGIKAEVEVFDVAMLYNAAELVRRGLLNAPAHVQFVLGLKNALPARRELLEFLVKELEAILPGATWTAAGMGKNQLVVNHWALELGGHARTGLEDNLRFDEHRLAASNAELVARVAALTAEYGRTVASPGESRVLLGLEAV
;
A
#
# COMPACT_ATOMS: atom_id res chain seq x y z
N MET A 1 21.35 -5.38 -3.53
CA MET A 1 21.39 -4.17 -4.40
C MET A 1 21.22 -2.94 -3.52
N SER A 2 22.10 -1.97 -3.63
CA SER A 2 22.19 -0.79 -2.76
C SER A 2 21.46 0.44 -3.29
N GLY A 3 20.27 0.25 -3.86
CA GLY A 3 19.46 1.36 -4.37
C GLY A 3 18.59 2.02 -3.28
N PRO A 4 18.03 3.21 -3.55
CA PRO A 4 17.14 3.88 -2.61
C PRO A 4 15.87 3.09 -2.35
N THR A 5 15.28 3.27 -1.17
CA THR A 5 14.08 2.57 -0.71
C THR A 5 12.88 3.51 -0.75
N VAL A 6 11.82 3.12 -1.43
CA VAL A 6 10.51 3.78 -1.31
C VAL A 6 9.89 3.39 0.04
N ILE A 7 9.47 4.38 0.82
CA ILE A 7 8.67 4.16 2.02
C ILE A 7 7.22 4.53 1.71
N SER A 8 6.36 3.51 1.76
CA SER A 8 4.91 3.67 1.65
C SER A 8 4.29 3.80 3.03
N VAL A 9 3.42 4.80 3.23
CA VAL A 9 2.67 4.94 4.47
C VAL A 9 1.19 4.65 4.25
N ALA A 10 0.64 3.69 5.00
CA ALA A 10 -0.77 3.35 5.04
C ALA A 10 -1.41 3.96 6.30
N ILE A 11 -2.08 5.09 6.12
CA ILE A 11 -2.37 6.00 7.24
C ILE A 11 -3.58 5.60 8.10
N THR A 12 -4.62 4.98 7.50
CA THR A 12 -5.93 4.84 8.15
C THR A 12 -6.49 3.42 8.09
N GLY A 13 -6.48 2.81 6.89
CA GLY A 13 -7.11 1.51 6.65
C GLY A 13 -8.63 1.49 6.85
N SER A 14 -9.19 0.28 6.88
CA SER A 14 -10.62 0.05 7.05
C SER A 14 -11.03 -0.39 8.47
N LEU A 15 -10.11 -0.89 9.28
CA LEU A 15 -10.38 -1.44 10.62
C LEU A 15 -10.00 -0.52 11.79
N PRO A 16 -8.81 0.13 11.80
CA PRO A 16 -8.37 0.92 12.92
C PRO A 16 -9.36 2.03 13.27
N GLN A 17 -9.55 2.28 14.55
CA GLN A 17 -10.41 3.32 15.09
C GLN A 17 -9.64 4.13 16.15
N LYS A 18 -10.07 5.37 16.41
CA LYS A 18 -9.50 6.20 17.48
C LYS A 18 -9.56 5.54 18.85
N ALA A 19 -10.56 4.70 19.09
CA ALA A 19 -10.66 3.90 20.32
C ALA A 19 -9.53 2.86 20.46
N ASN A 20 -8.93 2.41 19.35
CA ASN A 20 -7.80 1.48 19.35
C ASN A 20 -6.46 2.21 19.47
N ASN A 21 -6.34 3.35 18.81
CA ASN A 21 -5.23 4.29 18.92
C ASN A 21 -5.73 5.70 18.53
N PRO A 22 -5.64 6.70 19.44
CA PRO A 22 -6.11 8.07 19.17
C PRO A 22 -5.45 8.75 17.95
N ALA A 23 -4.26 8.29 17.56
CA ALA A 23 -3.50 8.81 16.41
C ALA A 23 -4.04 8.37 15.05
N VAL A 24 -5.02 7.46 14.99
CA VAL A 24 -5.61 7.02 13.70
C VAL A 24 -6.37 8.20 13.07
N PRO A 25 -5.95 8.68 11.87
CA PRO A 25 -6.60 9.79 11.19
C PRO A 25 -7.90 9.31 10.52
N ILE A 26 -9.04 9.90 10.87
CA ILE A 26 -10.36 9.50 10.35
C ILE A 26 -10.90 10.54 9.37
N THR A 27 -10.88 11.84 9.74
CA THR A 27 -11.40 12.90 8.87
C THR A 27 -10.43 13.22 7.74
N PRO A 28 -10.89 13.82 6.63
CA PRO A 28 -10.00 14.26 5.58
C PRO A 28 -8.87 15.17 6.07
N GLU A 29 -9.14 16.10 6.98
CA GLU A 29 -8.16 17.02 7.56
C GLU A 29 -7.09 16.27 8.35
N GLU A 30 -7.51 15.32 9.19
CA GLU A 30 -6.58 14.48 9.95
C GLU A 30 -5.73 13.61 9.02
N GLN A 31 -6.30 13.10 7.91
CA GLN A 31 -5.56 12.31 6.93
C GLN A 31 -4.53 13.15 6.19
N ILE A 32 -4.87 14.39 5.82
CA ILE A 32 -3.95 15.33 5.17
C ILE A 32 -2.80 15.69 6.11
N GLU A 33 -3.09 16.04 7.36
CA GLU A 33 -2.07 16.38 8.36
C GLU A 33 -1.15 15.20 8.64
N SER A 34 -1.73 14.03 8.92
CA SER A 34 -0.97 12.80 9.18
C SER A 34 -0.10 12.38 7.98
N THR A 35 -0.57 12.63 6.76
CA THR A 35 0.22 12.40 5.54
C THR A 35 1.37 13.39 5.43
N HIS A 36 1.13 14.67 5.73
CA HIS A 36 2.17 15.70 5.70
C HIS A 36 3.27 15.40 6.71
N GLU A 37 2.93 15.06 7.95
CA GLU A 37 3.91 14.63 8.95
C GLU A 37 4.72 13.40 8.49
N ALA A 38 4.05 12.42 7.88
CA ALA A 38 4.71 11.23 7.35
C ALA A 38 5.62 11.53 6.14
N PHE A 39 5.22 12.47 5.29
CA PHE A 39 6.03 12.98 4.17
C PHE A 39 7.32 13.63 4.67
N GLU A 40 7.24 14.51 5.67
CA GLU A 40 8.41 15.13 6.29
C GLU A 40 9.33 14.08 6.98
N ALA A 41 8.76 12.96 7.45
CA ALA A 41 9.52 11.84 8.00
C ALA A 41 10.16 10.92 6.96
N GLY A 42 9.88 11.12 5.64
CA GLY A 42 10.50 10.39 4.54
C GLY A 42 9.58 9.44 3.77
N ALA A 43 8.26 9.46 3.98
CA ALA A 43 7.34 8.71 3.13
C ALA A 43 7.23 9.37 1.74
N ALA A 44 7.33 8.57 0.68
CA ALA A 44 7.21 9.03 -0.71
C ALA A 44 5.88 8.59 -1.37
N LEU A 45 5.19 7.61 -0.79
CA LEU A 45 3.90 7.11 -1.23
C LEU A 45 2.94 7.04 -0.04
N VAL A 46 1.69 7.50 -0.25
CA VAL A 46 0.61 7.34 0.72
C VAL A 46 -0.50 6.46 0.19
N HIS A 47 -0.90 5.46 0.97
CA HIS A 47 -2.06 4.61 0.74
C HIS A 47 -3.26 5.13 1.52
N ILE A 48 -4.35 5.43 0.81
CA ILE A 48 -5.51 6.15 1.35
C ILE A 48 -6.75 5.26 1.38
N HIS A 49 -7.36 5.19 2.56
CA HIS A 49 -8.76 4.83 2.78
C HIS A 49 -9.49 6.03 3.35
N VAL A 50 -10.67 6.34 2.83
CA VAL A 50 -11.51 7.37 3.44
C VAL A 50 -12.59 6.73 4.33
N ARG A 51 -13.06 7.50 5.30
CA ARG A 51 -14.09 7.12 6.26
C ARG A 51 -15.28 8.08 6.19
N ASP A 52 -16.47 7.59 6.51
CA ASP A 52 -17.65 8.45 6.70
C ASP A 52 -17.61 9.19 8.05
N ASP A 53 -18.65 9.95 8.36
CA ASP A 53 -18.71 10.77 9.59
C ASP A 53 -18.81 9.91 10.86
N GLU A 54 -19.25 8.66 10.73
CA GLU A 54 -19.28 7.66 11.81
C GLU A 54 -17.99 6.83 11.89
N GLY A 55 -16.99 7.15 11.07
CA GLY A 55 -15.71 6.43 11.03
C GLY A 55 -15.76 5.07 10.33
N ARG A 56 -16.80 4.76 9.56
CA ARG A 56 -16.92 3.52 8.77
C ARG A 56 -16.19 3.66 7.44
N PRO A 57 -15.69 2.55 6.84
CA PRO A 57 -15.11 2.60 5.50
C PRO A 57 -16.07 3.19 4.47
N SER A 58 -15.56 4.07 3.60
CA SER A 58 -16.35 4.76 2.58
C SER A 58 -15.66 4.68 1.21
N SER A 59 -16.45 4.74 0.14
CA SER A 59 -15.99 4.94 -1.24
C SER A 59 -16.37 6.32 -1.78
N ASP A 60 -16.75 7.25 -0.91
CA ASP A 60 -17.19 8.60 -1.30
C ASP A 60 -16.08 9.32 -2.09
N PRO A 61 -16.30 9.61 -3.39
CA PRO A 61 -15.30 10.27 -4.21
C PRO A 61 -14.99 11.70 -3.76
N GLY A 62 -15.96 12.40 -3.13
CA GLY A 62 -15.75 13.75 -2.62
C GLY A 62 -14.73 13.77 -1.48
N ARG A 63 -14.76 12.76 -0.61
CA ARG A 63 -13.76 12.60 0.47
C ARG A 63 -12.38 12.24 -0.08
N PHE A 64 -12.31 11.34 -1.07
CA PHE A 64 -11.05 11.04 -1.76
C PHE A 64 -10.47 12.27 -2.45
N ALA A 65 -11.31 13.05 -3.16
CA ALA A 65 -10.89 14.29 -3.83
C ALA A 65 -10.29 15.29 -2.83
N ARG A 66 -10.97 15.51 -1.69
CA ARG A 66 -10.50 16.44 -0.65
C ARG A 66 -9.15 16.04 -0.07
N VAL A 67 -8.98 14.74 0.24
CA VAL A 67 -7.70 14.21 0.78
C VAL A 67 -6.61 14.34 -0.28
N GLN A 68 -6.87 13.93 -1.53
CA GLN A 68 -5.90 14.03 -2.63
C GLN A 68 -5.47 15.47 -2.90
N GLU A 69 -6.42 16.42 -2.93
CA GLU A 69 -6.12 17.84 -3.14
C GLU A 69 -5.25 18.39 -2.01
N GLY A 70 -5.58 18.09 -0.76
CA GLY A 70 -4.78 18.50 0.38
C GLY A 70 -3.37 17.93 0.37
N ILE A 71 -3.20 16.64 0.02
CA ILE A 71 -1.89 16.01 -0.09
C ILE A 71 -1.08 16.65 -1.21
N ARG A 72 -1.65 16.83 -2.40
CA ARG A 72 -0.95 17.50 -3.52
C ARG A 72 -0.50 18.91 -3.19
N LYS A 73 -1.25 19.62 -2.36
CA LYS A 73 -0.93 20.97 -1.90
C LYS A 73 0.23 20.99 -0.88
N HIS A 74 0.25 20.06 0.05
CA HIS A 74 1.16 20.10 1.20
C HIS A 74 2.35 19.11 1.09
N CYS A 75 2.26 18.10 0.21
CA CYS A 75 3.29 17.06 0.03
C CYS A 75 3.72 17.01 -1.45
N PRO A 76 4.49 17.99 -1.94
CA PRO A 76 4.80 18.12 -3.38
C PRO A 76 5.54 16.86 -3.90
N GLY A 77 5.01 16.30 -5.00
CA GLY A 77 5.58 15.12 -5.65
C GLY A 77 5.25 13.79 -4.99
N MET A 78 4.64 13.76 -3.80
CA MET A 78 4.24 12.53 -3.14
C MET A 78 3.29 11.70 -4.01
N ILE A 79 3.51 10.40 -4.07
CA ILE A 79 2.68 9.47 -4.82
C ILE A 79 1.41 9.19 -4.02
N VAL A 80 0.25 9.49 -4.62
CA VAL A 80 -1.07 9.26 -4.02
C VAL A 80 -1.63 7.95 -4.56
N GLN A 81 -1.90 7.01 -3.66
CA GLN A 81 -2.48 5.72 -3.98
C GLN A 81 -3.85 5.56 -3.31
N PHE A 82 -4.88 5.25 -4.09
CA PHE A 82 -6.21 4.95 -3.57
C PHE A 82 -6.41 3.46 -3.33
N SER A 83 -6.97 3.14 -2.16
CA SER A 83 -7.38 1.77 -1.87
C SER A 83 -8.67 1.43 -2.60
N THR A 84 -8.64 0.34 -3.36
CA THR A 84 -9.85 -0.32 -3.91
C THR A 84 -10.35 -1.45 -2.99
N GLY A 85 -9.92 -1.49 -1.75
CA GLY A 85 -10.29 -2.52 -0.78
C GLY A 85 -11.79 -2.68 -0.59
N GLY A 86 -12.23 -3.90 -0.28
CA GLY A 86 -13.66 -4.27 -0.30
C GLY A 86 -14.36 -4.26 1.05
N ARG A 87 -13.66 -4.07 2.16
CA ARG A 87 -14.29 -4.18 3.48
C ARG A 87 -15.37 -3.12 3.66
N GLY A 88 -16.60 -3.60 3.93
CA GLY A 88 -17.78 -2.73 4.11
C GLY A 88 -18.30 -2.06 2.83
N ARG A 89 -17.82 -2.49 1.64
CA ARG A 89 -18.16 -1.90 0.34
C ARG A 89 -18.50 -2.98 -0.68
N GLY A 90 -19.53 -2.71 -1.50
CA GLY A 90 -19.88 -3.57 -2.63
C GLY A 90 -18.87 -3.49 -3.78
N LEU A 91 -18.82 -4.51 -4.64
CA LEU A 91 -17.92 -4.52 -5.80
C LEU A 91 -18.12 -3.29 -6.70
N SER A 92 -19.37 -2.86 -6.92
CA SER A 92 -19.70 -1.69 -7.75
C SER A 92 -19.20 -0.35 -7.19
N GLU A 93 -18.89 -0.28 -5.91
CA GLU A 93 -18.40 0.96 -5.25
C GLU A 93 -16.88 1.08 -5.28
N ARG A 94 -16.17 -0.04 -5.43
CA ARG A 94 -14.73 -0.14 -5.17
C ARG A 94 -13.84 0.57 -6.19
N GLY A 95 -14.28 0.88 -7.35
CA GLY A 95 -13.56 1.67 -8.37
C GLY A 95 -14.14 3.07 -8.58
N SER A 96 -15.22 3.42 -7.87
CA SER A 96 -15.99 4.64 -8.15
C SER A 96 -15.18 5.94 -8.09
N MET A 97 -14.09 5.99 -7.32
CA MET A 97 -13.24 7.16 -7.15
C MET A 97 -12.08 7.24 -8.16
N LEU A 98 -11.86 6.23 -9.00
CA LEU A 98 -10.71 6.19 -9.91
C LEU A 98 -10.75 7.28 -11.00
N TYR A 99 -11.93 7.88 -11.28
CA TYR A 99 -12.01 9.03 -12.19
C TYR A 99 -11.24 10.27 -11.69
N LEU A 100 -10.90 10.31 -10.40
CA LEU A 100 -10.04 11.35 -9.80
C LEU A 100 -8.57 11.21 -10.18
N ARG A 101 -8.19 10.12 -10.85
CA ARG A 101 -6.85 9.84 -11.36
C ARG A 101 -5.76 9.99 -10.28
N PRO A 102 -5.78 9.17 -9.22
CA PRO A 102 -4.61 9.05 -8.35
C PRO A 102 -3.42 8.53 -9.17
N ASP A 103 -2.22 8.68 -8.65
CA ASP A 103 -1.01 8.15 -9.31
C ASP A 103 -1.04 6.61 -9.36
N MET A 104 -1.51 5.99 -8.28
CA MET A 104 -1.64 4.55 -8.13
C MET A 104 -2.98 4.16 -7.50
N ALA A 105 -3.35 2.89 -7.65
CA ALA A 105 -4.44 2.28 -6.90
C ALA A 105 -4.11 0.81 -6.59
N SER A 106 -4.59 0.30 -5.45
CA SER A 106 -4.37 -1.10 -5.10
C SER A 106 -5.24 -2.04 -5.95
N LEU A 107 -4.71 -3.22 -6.29
CA LEU A 107 -5.40 -4.26 -7.05
C LEU A 107 -5.07 -5.63 -6.46
N ALA A 108 -5.97 -6.20 -5.67
CA ALA A 108 -5.85 -7.60 -5.26
C ALA A 108 -6.26 -8.52 -6.43
N THR A 109 -5.38 -9.42 -6.83
CA THR A 109 -5.56 -10.27 -8.02
C THR A 109 -6.20 -11.62 -7.72
N GLY A 110 -6.96 -11.71 -6.64
CA GLY A 110 -7.74 -12.87 -6.25
C GLY A 110 -8.45 -12.67 -4.92
N SER A 111 -9.43 -13.52 -4.65
CA SER A 111 -10.18 -13.52 -3.39
C SER A 111 -9.39 -14.20 -2.27
N VAL A 112 -9.57 -13.74 -1.03
CA VAL A 112 -8.95 -14.31 0.15
C VAL A 112 -9.91 -14.27 1.34
N ASN A 113 -9.82 -15.30 2.20
CA ASN A 113 -10.60 -15.36 3.43
C ASN A 113 -9.88 -14.57 4.53
N PHE A 114 -10.34 -13.36 4.83
CA PHE A 114 -9.93 -12.67 6.05
C PHE A 114 -10.55 -13.34 7.29
N PRO A 115 -10.08 -13.05 8.49
CA PRO A 115 -10.55 -13.72 9.70
C PRO A 115 -12.07 -13.69 9.93
N THR A 116 -12.74 -12.64 9.47
CA THR A 116 -14.16 -12.38 9.74
C THR A 116 -15.00 -12.13 8.47
N SER A 117 -14.40 -12.15 7.29
CA SER A 117 -15.08 -11.87 6.02
C SER A 117 -14.28 -12.40 4.85
N ILE A 118 -14.95 -12.61 3.72
CA ILE A 118 -14.27 -12.85 2.45
C ILE A 118 -13.88 -11.49 1.86
N TYR A 119 -12.63 -11.36 1.42
CA TYR A 119 -12.22 -10.26 0.54
C TYR A 119 -12.41 -10.71 -0.91
N GLU A 120 -13.56 -10.40 -1.45
CA GLU A 120 -13.98 -10.86 -2.77
C GLU A 120 -13.27 -10.09 -3.88
N ASN A 121 -12.60 -10.81 -4.76
CA ASN A 121 -11.97 -10.30 -5.98
C ASN A 121 -12.15 -11.36 -7.07
N PRO A 122 -13.39 -11.52 -7.61
CA PRO A 122 -13.64 -12.47 -8.69
C PRO A 122 -12.90 -12.02 -9.97
N PRO A 123 -12.52 -12.96 -10.85
CA PRO A 123 -11.66 -12.68 -12.00
C PRO A 123 -12.16 -11.57 -12.92
N ASP A 124 -13.46 -11.53 -13.22
CA ASP A 124 -14.10 -10.51 -14.04
C ASP A 124 -13.99 -9.12 -13.42
N PHE A 125 -14.25 -9.00 -12.12
CA PHE A 125 -14.08 -7.74 -11.39
C PHE A 125 -12.62 -7.26 -11.39
N VAL A 126 -11.66 -8.17 -11.19
CA VAL A 126 -10.23 -7.83 -11.23
C VAL A 126 -9.83 -7.30 -12.61
N GLU A 127 -10.30 -7.95 -13.69
CA GLU A 127 -10.03 -7.52 -15.06
C GLU A 127 -10.66 -6.16 -15.38
N ASP A 128 -11.89 -5.92 -14.97
CA ASP A 128 -12.59 -4.66 -15.20
C ASP A 128 -11.91 -3.51 -14.45
N LEU A 129 -11.51 -3.75 -13.21
CA LEU A 129 -10.78 -2.76 -12.41
C LEU A 129 -9.40 -2.46 -13.01
N ALA A 130 -8.68 -3.49 -13.49
CA ALA A 130 -7.40 -3.32 -14.17
C ALA A 130 -7.54 -2.51 -15.47
N ARG A 131 -8.56 -2.78 -16.30
CA ARG A 131 -8.86 -2.01 -17.51
C ARG A 131 -9.17 -0.55 -17.19
N ASP A 132 -9.96 -0.30 -16.14
CA ASP A 132 -10.29 1.07 -15.75
C ASP A 132 -9.04 1.83 -15.28
N MET A 133 -8.16 1.20 -14.50
CA MET A 133 -6.88 1.78 -14.09
C MET A 133 -6.00 2.13 -15.30
N ILE A 134 -5.78 1.19 -16.22
CA ILE A 134 -4.99 1.44 -17.45
C ILE A 134 -5.60 2.56 -18.28
N GLY A 135 -6.91 2.53 -18.51
CA GLY A 135 -7.62 3.53 -19.31
C GLY A 135 -7.52 4.95 -18.74
N ARG A 136 -7.25 5.08 -17.46
CA ARG A 136 -7.07 6.36 -16.74
C ARG A 136 -5.61 6.75 -16.53
N GLY A 137 -4.65 5.91 -16.92
CA GLY A 137 -3.23 6.13 -16.65
C GLY A 137 -2.85 5.93 -15.17
N ILE A 138 -3.62 5.14 -14.43
CA ILE A 138 -3.35 4.81 -13.02
C ILE A 138 -2.50 3.56 -12.96
N LYS A 139 -1.38 3.61 -12.23
CA LYS A 139 -0.57 2.41 -12.00
C LYS A 139 -1.19 1.53 -10.91
N ALA A 140 -1.40 0.27 -11.21
CA ALA A 140 -1.82 -0.69 -10.20
C ALA A 140 -0.65 -1.07 -9.27
N GLU A 141 -0.88 -1.08 -7.95
CA GLU A 141 -0.10 -1.86 -7.01
C GLU A 141 -0.81 -3.20 -6.80
N VAL A 142 -0.16 -4.28 -7.21
CA VAL A 142 -0.73 -5.63 -7.08
C VAL A 142 -0.59 -6.10 -5.63
N GLU A 143 -1.71 -6.24 -4.92
CA GLU A 143 -1.72 -6.79 -3.55
C GLU A 143 -1.79 -8.31 -3.58
N VAL A 144 -0.78 -8.97 -3.01
CA VAL A 144 -0.63 -10.42 -2.98
C VAL A 144 -0.79 -10.93 -1.54
N PHE A 145 -1.90 -11.61 -1.29
CA PHE A 145 -2.25 -12.26 -0.01
C PHE A 145 -2.11 -13.78 -0.08
N ASP A 146 -1.92 -14.33 -1.28
CA ASP A 146 -1.77 -15.75 -1.59
C ASP A 146 -0.86 -15.92 -2.80
N VAL A 147 -0.14 -17.04 -2.88
CA VAL A 147 0.81 -17.30 -3.97
C VAL A 147 0.13 -17.29 -5.36
N ALA A 148 -1.10 -17.80 -5.47
CA ALA A 148 -1.84 -17.80 -6.73
C ALA A 148 -2.07 -16.39 -7.28
N MET A 149 -2.20 -15.39 -6.42
CA MET A 149 -2.39 -13.99 -6.83
C MET A 149 -1.18 -13.44 -7.61
N LEU A 150 0.03 -13.93 -7.31
CA LEU A 150 1.23 -13.54 -8.05
C LEU A 150 1.20 -14.05 -9.49
N TYR A 151 0.75 -15.28 -9.70
CA TYR A 151 0.58 -15.85 -11.04
C TYR A 151 -0.58 -15.20 -11.82
N ASN A 152 -1.68 -14.85 -11.11
CA ASN A 152 -2.76 -14.09 -11.71
C ASN A 152 -2.28 -12.71 -12.21
N ALA A 153 -1.42 -12.03 -11.43
CA ALA A 153 -0.81 -10.76 -11.84
C ALA A 153 0.06 -10.93 -13.10
N ALA A 154 0.87 -12.00 -13.17
CA ALA A 154 1.68 -12.30 -14.35
C ALA A 154 0.81 -12.53 -15.59
N GLU A 155 -0.31 -13.22 -15.47
CA GLU A 155 -1.27 -13.42 -16.55
C GLU A 155 -1.92 -12.09 -16.99
N LEU A 156 -2.26 -11.20 -16.05
CA LEU A 156 -2.79 -9.88 -16.38
C LEU A 156 -1.75 -9.01 -17.13
N VAL A 157 -0.46 -9.07 -16.76
CA VAL A 157 0.62 -8.41 -17.50
C VAL A 157 0.75 -8.99 -18.91
N ARG A 158 0.76 -10.33 -19.05
CA ARG A 158 0.84 -11.01 -20.35
C ARG A 158 -0.31 -10.62 -21.30
N ARG A 159 -1.49 -10.35 -20.74
CA ARG A 159 -2.69 -9.93 -21.48
C ARG A 159 -2.77 -8.42 -21.71
N GLY A 160 -1.79 -7.65 -21.26
CA GLY A 160 -1.81 -6.18 -21.36
C GLY A 160 -2.84 -5.49 -20.46
N LEU A 161 -3.29 -6.16 -19.40
CA LEU A 161 -4.22 -5.62 -18.40
C LEU A 161 -3.51 -5.02 -17.18
N LEU A 162 -2.18 -5.15 -17.12
CA LEU A 162 -1.31 -4.45 -16.17
C LEU A 162 -0.06 -3.95 -16.92
N ASN A 163 0.39 -2.75 -16.56
CA ASN A 163 1.59 -2.16 -17.13
C ASN A 163 2.86 -2.84 -16.58
N ALA A 164 3.79 -3.18 -17.46
CA ALA A 164 5.14 -3.58 -17.09
C ALA A 164 6.07 -2.34 -17.02
N PRO A 165 7.07 -2.32 -16.11
CA PRO A 165 7.25 -3.28 -15.02
C PRO A 165 6.15 -3.15 -13.96
N ALA A 166 5.68 -4.30 -13.46
CA ALA A 166 4.67 -4.32 -12.40
C ALA A 166 5.26 -3.85 -11.05
N HIS A 167 4.39 -3.38 -10.16
CA HIS A 167 4.72 -3.17 -8.75
C HIS A 167 3.85 -4.08 -7.89
N VAL A 168 4.48 -4.89 -7.04
CA VAL A 168 3.81 -5.91 -6.24
C VAL A 168 3.99 -5.62 -4.76
N GLN A 169 2.92 -5.72 -3.98
CA GLN A 169 2.97 -5.67 -2.53
C GLN A 169 2.65 -7.04 -1.94
N PHE A 170 3.61 -7.63 -1.26
CA PHE A 170 3.41 -8.85 -0.46
C PHE A 170 2.84 -8.50 0.90
N VAL A 171 1.62 -8.96 1.20
CA VAL A 171 0.95 -8.71 2.48
C VAL A 171 1.07 -9.94 3.37
N LEU A 172 1.84 -9.82 4.45
CA LEU A 172 2.25 -10.93 5.32
C LEU A 172 1.68 -10.80 6.74
N GLY A 173 1.32 -11.93 7.31
CA GLY A 173 0.93 -12.01 8.72
C GLY A 173 -0.57 -11.86 9.00
N LEU A 174 -1.41 -11.86 7.97
CA LEU A 174 -2.85 -12.00 8.14
C LEU A 174 -3.22 -13.47 8.35
N LYS A 175 -4.16 -13.71 9.27
CA LYS A 175 -4.74 -15.04 9.46
C LYS A 175 -5.50 -15.44 8.18
N ASN A 176 -5.34 -16.68 7.75
CA ASN A 176 -5.91 -17.28 6.55
C ASN A 176 -5.33 -16.74 5.21
N ALA A 177 -4.21 -16.04 5.26
CA ALA A 177 -3.45 -15.57 4.13
C ALA A 177 -1.96 -15.91 4.32
N LEU A 178 -1.06 -15.28 3.57
CA LEU A 178 0.39 -15.50 3.69
C LEU A 178 0.89 -15.23 5.12
N PRO A 179 1.48 -16.20 5.82
CA PRO A 179 2.07 -15.97 7.13
C PRO A 179 3.34 -15.10 7.04
N ALA A 180 3.63 -14.34 8.10
CA ALA A 180 4.89 -13.59 8.19
C ALA A 180 6.03 -14.56 8.51
N ARG A 181 6.65 -15.08 7.47
CA ARG A 181 7.82 -15.97 7.52
C ARG A 181 8.84 -15.51 6.48
N ARG A 182 10.10 -15.40 6.90
CA ARG A 182 11.19 -14.94 6.04
C ARG A 182 11.37 -15.82 4.80
N GLU A 183 11.41 -17.12 4.99
CA GLU A 183 11.62 -18.10 3.91
C GLU A 183 10.49 -18.01 2.85
N LEU A 184 9.28 -17.64 3.29
CA LEU A 184 8.17 -17.44 2.37
C LEU A 184 8.36 -16.15 1.55
N LEU A 185 8.81 -15.06 2.16
CA LEU A 185 9.11 -13.83 1.43
C LEU A 185 10.25 -14.04 0.43
N GLU A 186 11.32 -14.75 0.81
CA GLU A 186 12.41 -15.12 -0.10
C GLU A 186 11.92 -15.94 -1.29
N PHE A 187 11.02 -16.89 -1.05
CA PHE A 187 10.38 -17.67 -2.12
C PHE A 187 9.57 -16.77 -3.04
N LEU A 188 8.71 -15.90 -2.49
CA LEU A 188 7.88 -14.98 -3.28
C LEU A 188 8.71 -13.99 -4.12
N VAL A 189 9.79 -13.48 -3.59
CA VAL A 189 10.72 -12.59 -4.33
C VAL A 189 11.37 -13.34 -5.49
N LYS A 190 11.83 -14.58 -5.26
CA LYS A 190 12.41 -15.41 -6.31
C LYS A 190 11.41 -15.75 -7.41
N GLU A 191 10.18 -16.09 -7.03
CA GLU A 191 9.09 -16.33 -8.00
C GLU A 191 8.77 -15.05 -8.78
N LEU A 192 8.67 -13.90 -8.12
CA LEU A 192 8.43 -12.62 -8.77
C LEU A 192 9.48 -12.33 -9.85
N GLU A 193 10.76 -12.49 -9.51
CA GLU A 193 11.87 -12.28 -10.45
C GLU A 193 11.78 -13.22 -11.67
N ALA A 194 11.33 -14.46 -11.45
CA ALA A 194 11.21 -15.47 -12.51
C ALA A 194 10.04 -15.19 -13.47
N ILE A 195 8.86 -14.77 -12.94
CA ILE A 195 7.63 -14.67 -13.75
C ILE A 195 7.31 -13.25 -14.19
N LEU A 196 7.82 -12.23 -13.50
CA LEU A 196 7.66 -10.80 -13.79
C LEU A 196 9.01 -10.08 -13.73
N PRO A 197 9.95 -10.39 -14.62
CA PRO A 197 11.28 -9.79 -14.58
C PRO A 197 11.23 -8.27 -14.65
N GLY A 198 12.01 -7.61 -13.78
CA GLY A 198 12.05 -6.15 -13.65
C GLY A 198 10.93 -5.56 -12.80
N ALA A 199 10.02 -6.36 -12.26
CA ALA A 199 9.04 -5.88 -11.29
C ALA A 199 9.72 -5.37 -10.01
N THR A 200 9.17 -4.30 -9.45
CA THR A 200 9.53 -3.82 -8.12
C THR A 200 8.56 -4.38 -7.08
N TRP A 201 8.98 -4.41 -5.82
CA TRP A 201 8.12 -4.94 -4.78
C TRP A 201 8.27 -4.24 -3.44
N THR A 202 7.19 -4.25 -2.68
CA THR A 202 7.07 -3.80 -1.29
C THR A 202 6.61 -4.98 -0.43
N ALA A 203 7.00 -5.04 0.84
CA ALA A 203 6.39 -5.96 1.79
C ALA A 203 5.72 -5.20 2.93
N ALA A 204 4.49 -5.63 3.26
CA ALA A 204 3.68 -5.14 4.35
C ALA A 204 3.49 -6.24 5.42
N GLY A 205 3.87 -5.95 6.65
CA GLY A 205 3.68 -6.84 7.80
C GLY A 205 2.50 -6.40 8.65
N MET A 206 1.56 -7.31 8.91
CA MET A 206 0.36 -6.98 9.68
C MET A 206 0.57 -7.12 11.19
N GLY A 207 0.09 -6.15 11.96
CA GLY A 207 0.18 -6.12 13.42
C GLY A 207 1.64 -6.15 13.90
N LYS A 208 1.93 -7.01 14.87
CA LYS A 208 3.28 -7.17 15.44
C LYS A 208 4.36 -7.56 14.43
N ASN A 209 3.98 -8.01 13.25
CA ASN A 209 4.92 -8.40 12.20
C ASN A 209 5.44 -7.23 11.37
N GLN A 210 4.89 -6.00 11.53
CA GLN A 210 5.25 -4.86 10.69
C GLN A 210 6.75 -4.59 10.70
N LEU A 211 7.36 -4.44 11.86
CA LEU A 211 8.78 -4.10 11.97
C LEU A 211 9.68 -5.21 11.40
N VAL A 212 9.43 -6.46 11.73
CA VAL A 212 10.28 -7.57 11.26
C VAL A 212 10.17 -7.77 9.75
N VAL A 213 8.99 -7.55 9.16
CA VAL A 213 8.80 -7.58 7.70
C VAL A 213 9.51 -6.41 7.03
N ASN A 214 9.53 -5.22 7.64
CA ASN A 214 10.35 -4.10 7.13
C ASN A 214 11.84 -4.45 7.10
N HIS A 215 12.38 -5.10 8.14
CA HIS A 215 13.75 -5.61 8.13
C HIS A 215 14.00 -6.55 6.95
N TRP A 216 13.15 -7.55 6.74
CA TRP A 216 13.30 -8.50 5.64
C TRP A 216 13.21 -7.82 4.27
N ALA A 217 12.25 -6.88 4.11
CA ALA A 217 12.09 -6.15 2.86
C ALA A 217 13.35 -5.36 2.49
N LEU A 218 13.92 -4.62 3.45
CA LEU A 218 15.12 -3.83 3.24
C LEU A 218 16.36 -4.70 2.94
N GLU A 219 16.51 -5.78 3.66
CA GLU A 219 17.62 -6.73 3.49
C GLU A 219 17.57 -7.44 2.12
N LEU A 220 16.36 -7.84 1.69
CA LEU A 220 16.15 -8.53 0.40
C LEU A 220 16.08 -7.57 -0.81
N GLY A 221 16.24 -6.27 -0.62
CA GLY A 221 16.30 -5.29 -1.70
C GLY A 221 14.96 -4.73 -2.14
N GLY A 222 13.87 -5.03 -1.44
CA GLY A 222 12.54 -4.48 -1.68
C GLY A 222 12.32 -3.10 -1.09
N HIS A 223 11.11 -2.60 -1.22
CA HIS A 223 10.62 -1.39 -0.59
C HIS A 223 9.85 -1.71 0.70
N ALA A 224 9.57 -0.71 1.52
CA ALA A 224 8.94 -0.92 2.82
C ALA A 224 7.58 -0.21 2.92
N ARG A 225 6.59 -0.89 3.50
CA ARG A 225 5.31 -0.29 3.90
C ARG A 225 5.18 -0.29 5.43
N THR A 226 4.71 0.82 5.97
CA THR A 226 4.40 1.01 7.38
C THR A 226 3.14 1.86 7.56
N GLY A 227 2.70 2.08 8.79
CA GLY A 227 1.57 2.95 9.10
C GLY A 227 0.54 2.32 10.03
N LEU A 228 -0.37 3.17 10.51
CA LEU A 228 -1.40 2.81 11.50
C LEU A 228 -2.49 1.90 10.94
N GLU A 229 -2.63 1.82 9.62
CA GLU A 229 -3.50 0.83 8.99
C GLU A 229 -3.08 -0.59 9.32
N ASP A 230 -1.78 -0.86 9.25
CA ASP A 230 -1.22 -2.20 9.35
C ASP A 230 -0.88 -2.57 10.80
N ASN A 231 -0.48 -1.59 11.62
CA ASN A 231 -0.11 -1.79 13.02
C ASN A 231 -0.30 -0.52 13.85
N LEU A 232 -1.01 -0.65 14.96
CA LEU A 232 -1.30 0.46 15.88
C LEU A 232 -0.21 0.69 16.93
N ARG A 233 0.80 -0.18 16.99
CA ARG A 233 1.82 -0.15 18.05
C ARG A 233 3.18 0.21 17.48
N PHE A 234 3.94 0.95 18.26
CA PHE A 234 5.36 1.15 17.96
C PHE A 234 6.17 -0.10 18.33
N ASP A 235 5.91 -0.64 19.49
CA ASP A 235 6.52 -1.86 20.02
C ASP A 235 5.51 -2.65 20.90
N GLU A 236 5.99 -3.65 21.63
CA GLU A 236 5.14 -4.47 22.51
C GLU A 236 4.62 -3.71 23.74
N HIS A 237 5.23 -2.57 24.10
CA HIS A 237 4.93 -1.82 25.32
C HIS A 237 4.02 -0.61 25.08
N ARG A 238 4.07 0.02 23.88
CA ARG A 238 3.32 1.26 23.63
C ARG A 238 2.67 1.31 22.25
N LEU A 239 1.62 2.12 22.14
CA LEU A 239 1.03 2.51 20.87
C LEU A 239 1.99 3.42 20.09
N ALA A 240 1.89 3.41 18.77
CA ALA A 240 2.54 4.39 17.93
C ALA A 240 1.89 5.76 18.14
N ALA A 241 2.69 6.80 18.25
CA ALA A 241 2.21 8.17 18.46
C ALA A 241 1.65 8.81 17.18
N SER A 242 2.13 8.37 16.00
CA SER A 242 1.67 8.86 14.69
C SER A 242 2.13 7.93 13.55
N ASN A 243 1.62 8.18 12.34
CA ASN A 243 2.17 7.58 11.12
C ASN A 243 3.61 8.03 10.87
N ALA A 244 3.92 9.30 11.14
CA ALA A 244 5.26 9.85 11.00
C ALA A 244 6.29 9.14 11.89
N GLU A 245 5.92 8.77 13.12
CA GLU A 245 6.80 8.00 14.00
C GLU A 245 7.16 6.62 13.40
N LEU A 246 6.20 5.94 12.81
CA LEU A 246 6.42 4.65 12.14
C LEU A 246 7.28 4.80 10.88
N VAL A 247 7.07 5.87 10.11
CA VAL A 247 7.89 6.20 8.92
C VAL A 247 9.32 6.53 9.33
N ALA A 248 9.53 7.39 10.33
CA ALA A 248 10.86 7.75 10.83
C ALA A 248 11.65 6.52 11.29
N ARG A 249 10.97 5.54 11.92
CA ARG A 249 11.58 4.25 12.29
C ARG A 249 12.09 3.49 11.07
N VAL A 250 11.30 3.40 10.00
CA VAL A 250 11.71 2.72 8.77
C VAL A 250 12.81 3.49 8.05
N ALA A 251 12.75 4.83 8.04
CA ALA A 251 13.78 5.67 7.45
C ALA A 251 15.14 5.47 8.14
N ALA A 252 15.16 5.42 9.48
CA ALA A 252 16.35 5.11 10.25
C ALA A 252 16.86 3.69 9.94
N LEU A 253 15.96 2.71 9.91
CA LEU A 253 16.28 1.32 9.61
C LEU A 253 16.90 1.15 8.20
N THR A 254 16.45 1.93 7.21
CA THR A 254 16.99 1.89 5.85
C THR A 254 18.51 2.10 5.81
N ALA A 255 19.04 3.00 6.65
CA ALA A 255 20.47 3.26 6.74
C ALA A 255 21.27 2.07 7.30
N GLU A 256 20.68 1.25 8.17
CA GLU A 256 21.32 0.06 8.73
C GLU A 256 21.63 -1.00 7.65
N TYR A 257 20.85 -0.99 6.57
CA TYR A 257 21.05 -1.85 5.39
C TYR A 257 21.88 -1.19 4.28
N GLY A 258 22.55 -0.05 4.57
CA GLY A 258 23.39 0.67 3.60
C GLY A 258 22.57 1.24 2.43
N ARG A 259 21.28 1.53 2.64
CA ARG A 259 20.38 2.12 1.64
C ARG A 259 19.99 3.53 2.05
N THR A 260 19.48 4.31 1.11
CA THR A 260 18.94 5.64 1.34
C THR A 260 17.41 5.64 1.19
N VAL A 261 16.74 6.58 1.83
CA VAL A 261 15.31 6.82 1.60
C VAL A 261 15.16 7.53 0.25
N ALA A 262 14.31 6.99 -0.61
CA ALA A 262 14.02 7.59 -1.91
C ALA A 262 13.18 8.86 -1.73
N SER A 263 13.59 9.94 -2.37
CA SER A 263 12.75 11.13 -2.54
C SER A 263 11.48 10.80 -3.33
N PRO A 264 10.44 11.63 -3.30
CA PRO A 264 9.25 11.45 -4.14
C PRO A 264 9.58 11.32 -5.64
N GLY A 265 10.49 12.14 -6.16
CA GLY A 265 10.94 12.06 -7.56
C GLY A 265 11.64 10.76 -7.90
N GLU A 266 12.58 10.30 -7.07
CA GLU A 266 13.24 9.00 -7.23
C GLU A 266 12.25 7.85 -7.12
N SER A 267 11.27 7.94 -6.20
CA SER A 267 10.23 6.93 -6.02
C SER A 267 9.34 6.80 -7.25
N ARG A 268 9.00 7.91 -7.91
CA ARG A 268 8.24 7.88 -9.18
C ARG A 268 9.02 7.13 -10.26
N VAL A 269 10.31 7.41 -10.42
CA VAL A 269 11.16 6.71 -11.37
C VAL A 269 11.25 5.21 -11.05
N LEU A 270 11.52 4.86 -9.78
CA LEU A 270 11.61 3.47 -9.33
C LEU A 270 10.31 2.69 -9.58
N LEU A 271 9.18 3.33 -9.39
CA LEU A 271 7.87 2.72 -9.60
C LEU A 271 7.35 2.83 -11.04
N GLY A 272 8.12 3.44 -11.96
CA GLY A 272 7.72 3.60 -13.36
C GLY A 272 6.54 4.54 -13.55
N LEU A 273 6.46 5.59 -12.74
CA LEU A 273 5.49 6.69 -12.86
C LEU A 273 6.12 7.87 -13.60
N GLU A 274 5.28 8.70 -14.22
CA GLU A 274 5.74 9.94 -14.85
C GLU A 274 6.32 10.92 -13.82
N ALA A 275 7.32 11.67 -14.21
CA ALA A 275 7.86 12.77 -13.41
C ALA A 275 6.78 13.87 -13.27
N VAL A 276 6.69 14.51 -12.10
CA VAL A 276 5.81 15.64 -11.81
C VAL A 276 6.63 16.90 -11.65
#